data_1476f1195facb1e901687d834383f828
#
_entry.id   1476f1195facb1e901687d834383f828
#
_cell.length_a   1.000
_cell.length_b   1.000
_cell.length_c   1.000
_cell.angle_alpha   90.00
_cell.angle_beta   90.00
_cell.angle_gamma   90.00
#
_symmetry.space_group_name_H-M   'P 1'
#
loop_
_entity.id
_entity.type
_entity.pdbx_description
1 polymer ?
#
loop_
_entity_poly.entity_id
_entity_poly.type
_entity_poly.pdbx_seq_one_letter_code
_entity_poly.pdbx_strand_id
1 'polypeptide(L)'
;MTVAYLDCEFNGYKGDLFSLALVIDDDNYFYEVLGCPNPVSWVAENVMPILNKEPIAPHDFKQKLEAFITKYKDLVVVADWPDDIKYLCDALIVAPGVCVNTPNKLSFVLKRVDAPSELPHNALADAKGIKKFIETQK
;
A
#
# COMPACT_ATOMS: atom_id res chain seq x y z
N MET A 1 16.66 -11.42 -0.78
CA MET A 1 15.21 -11.23 -0.86
C MET A 1 14.76 -10.19 0.17
N THR A 2 14.05 -9.19 -0.27
CA THR A 2 13.48 -8.16 0.61
C THR A 2 11.97 -8.34 0.68
N VAL A 3 11.39 -8.24 1.86
CA VAL A 3 9.95 -8.39 2.08
C VAL A 3 9.35 -7.04 2.46
N ALA A 4 8.31 -6.64 1.74
CA ALA A 4 7.54 -5.44 2.03
C ALA A 4 6.10 -5.82 2.35
N TYR A 5 5.53 -5.23 3.40
CA TYR A 5 4.16 -5.49 3.83
C TYR A 5 3.27 -4.37 3.31
N LEU A 6 2.19 -4.76 2.65
CA LEU A 6 1.32 -3.87 1.89
C LEU A 6 -0.02 -3.68 2.59
N ASP A 7 -0.48 -2.44 2.66
CA ASP A 7 -1.88 -2.12 2.94
C ASP A 7 -2.32 -0.94 2.09
N CYS A 8 -3.59 -0.93 1.70
CA CYS A 8 -4.19 0.13 0.91
C CYS A 8 -5.50 0.58 1.54
N GLU A 9 -5.85 1.84 1.31
CA GLU A 9 -7.19 2.34 1.60
C GLU A 9 -7.80 2.84 0.28
N PHE A 10 -9.08 2.53 0.09
CA PHE A 10 -9.80 2.88 -1.14
C PHE A 10 -11.22 3.31 -0.81
N ASN A 11 -11.85 4.01 -1.74
CA ASN A 11 -13.12 4.68 -1.50
C ASN A 11 -14.31 3.72 -1.60
N GLY A 12 -14.38 2.79 -0.62
CA GLY A 12 -15.43 1.78 -0.59
C GLY A 12 -15.20 0.65 -1.61
N TYR A 13 -16.16 -0.24 -1.71
CA TYR A 13 -16.07 -1.41 -2.59
C TYR A 13 -15.89 -0.97 -4.06
N LYS A 14 -14.79 -1.43 -4.66
CA LYS A 14 -14.40 -1.06 -6.05
C LYS A 14 -14.13 0.43 -6.25
N GLY A 15 -14.00 1.20 -5.16
CA GLY A 15 -13.69 2.62 -5.26
C GLY A 15 -12.23 2.88 -5.59
N ASP A 16 -11.90 4.15 -5.82
CA ASP A 16 -10.56 4.56 -6.18
C ASP A 16 -9.60 4.44 -4.99
N LEU A 17 -8.38 4.04 -5.29
CA LEU A 17 -7.29 4.03 -4.31
C LEU A 17 -6.97 5.47 -3.87
N PHE A 18 -6.80 5.69 -2.55
CA PHE A 18 -6.32 6.99 -2.07
C PHE A 18 -5.19 6.91 -1.05
N SER A 19 -4.82 5.73 -0.56
CA SER A 19 -3.58 5.60 0.21
C SER A 19 -2.99 4.21 0.06
N LEU A 20 -1.66 4.14 0.09
CA LEU A 20 -0.92 2.90 -0.06
C LEU A 20 0.35 2.96 0.79
N ALA A 21 0.60 1.89 1.54
CA ALA A 21 1.82 1.73 2.32
C ALA A 21 2.52 0.43 1.95
N LEU A 22 3.85 0.51 1.83
CA LEU A 22 4.75 -0.63 1.71
C LEU A 22 5.78 -0.48 2.81
N VAL A 23 5.82 -1.43 3.74
CA VAL A 23 6.71 -1.35 4.91
C VAL A 23 7.72 -2.48 4.87
N ILE A 24 9.00 -2.11 4.83
CA ILE A 24 10.11 -3.05 4.94
C ILE A 24 10.59 -3.07 6.40
N ASP A 25 10.85 -1.89 6.96
CA ASP A 25 11.13 -1.70 8.38
C ASP A 25 10.73 -0.27 8.80
N ASP A 26 11.01 0.11 10.04
CA ASP A 26 10.59 1.42 10.57
C ASP A 26 11.24 2.60 9.83
N ASP A 27 12.40 2.41 9.23
CA ASP A 27 13.14 3.45 8.52
C ASP A 27 13.02 3.35 7.00
N ASN A 28 12.52 2.23 6.49
CA ASN A 28 12.39 1.95 5.06
C ASN A 28 10.94 1.60 4.74
N TYR A 29 10.18 2.60 4.34
CA TYR A 29 8.78 2.41 3.97
C TYR A 29 8.36 3.44 2.94
N PHE A 30 7.31 3.09 2.21
CA PHE A 30 6.57 3.99 1.33
C PHE A 30 5.20 4.23 1.97
N TYR A 31 4.78 5.47 2.06
CA TYR A 31 3.40 5.83 2.41
C TYR A 31 3.04 7.11 1.70
N GLU A 32 2.09 7.04 0.76
CA GLU A 32 1.59 8.19 0.03
C GLU A 32 0.08 8.17 -0.07
N VAL A 33 -0.49 9.36 -0.18
CA VAL A 33 -1.92 9.59 -0.22
C VAL A 33 -2.28 10.31 -1.52
N LEU A 34 -3.36 9.85 -2.15
CA LEU A 34 -3.98 10.49 -3.31
C LEU A 34 -5.23 11.25 -2.86
N GLY A 35 -5.66 12.23 -3.64
CA GLY A 35 -6.90 12.94 -3.35
C GLY A 35 -8.10 12.01 -3.40
N CYS A 36 -9.06 12.24 -2.51
CA CYS A 36 -10.34 11.53 -2.47
C CYS A 36 -11.46 12.58 -2.34
N PRO A 37 -11.87 13.21 -3.45
CA PRO A 37 -12.77 14.37 -3.40
C PRO A 37 -14.19 14.04 -2.97
N ASN A 38 -14.64 12.79 -3.18
CA ASN A 38 -16.00 12.36 -2.86
C ASN A 38 -15.98 11.07 -2.05
N PRO A 39 -15.46 11.09 -0.81
CA PRO A 39 -15.41 9.88 0.00
C PRO A 39 -16.81 9.41 0.38
N VAL A 40 -17.03 8.08 0.33
CA VAL A 40 -18.26 7.50 0.89
C VAL A 40 -18.31 7.78 2.39
N SER A 41 -19.51 7.76 2.98
CA SER A 41 -19.70 8.20 4.37
C SER A 41 -18.77 7.51 5.37
N TRP A 42 -18.64 6.19 5.27
CA TRP A 42 -17.79 5.43 6.18
C TRP A 42 -16.32 5.87 6.07
N VAL A 43 -15.83 6.06 4.84
CA VAL A 43 -14.45 6.51 4.57
C VAL A 43 -14.24 7.93 5.11
N ALA A 44 -15.21 8.83 4.86
CA ALA A 44 -15.13 10.20 5.35
C ALA A 44 -15.03 10.27 6.88
N GLU A 45 -15.74 9.39 7.57
CA GLU A 45 -15.80 9.38 9.04
C GLU A 45 -14.63 8.63 9.67
N ASN A 46 -14.17 7.52 9.05
CA ASN A 46 -13.24 6.58 9.70
C ASN A 46 -11.83 6.58 9.13
N VAL A 47 -11.62 7.07 7.90
CA VAL A 47 -10.31 6.99 7.24
C VAL A 47 -9.73 8.37 6.98
N MET A 48 -10.49 9.29 6.38
CA MET A 48 -9.97 10.60 6.02
C MET A 48 -9.34 11.36 7.20
N PRO A 49 -9.95 11.36 8.41
CA PRO A 49 -9.37 12.12 9.54
C PRO A 49 -8.02 11.60 10.04
N ILE A 50 -7.67 10.36 9.74
CA ILE A 50 -6.45 9.72 10.27
C ILE A 50 -5.40 9.43 9.20
N LEU A 51 -5.53 10.00 8.01
CA LEU A 51 -4.53 9.81 6.94
C LEU A 51 -3.16 10.34 7.35
N ASN A 52 -3.12 11.45 8.09
CA ASN A 52 -1.89 12.06 8.61
C ASN A 52 -0.84 12.38 7.54
N LYS A 53 -1.29 12.65 6.32
CA LYS A 53 -0.42 13.01 5.21
C LYS A 53 -1.19 13.76 4.14
N GLU A 54 -0.55 14.78 3.55
CA GLU A 54 -1.14 15.54 2.47
C GLU A 54 -1.19 14.72 1.17
N PRO A 55 -2.26 14.81 0.39
CA PRO A 55 -2.36 14.10 -0.88
C PRO A 55 -1.40 14.67 -1.93
N ILE A 56 -0.93 13.79 -2.81
CA ILE A 56 -0.08 14.16 -3.94
C ILE A 56 -0.80 13.79 -5.24
N ALA A 57 -0.31 14.36 -6.36
CA ALA A 57 -0.87 14.06 -7.68
C ALA A 57 -0.59 12.61 -8.10
N PRO A 58 -1.46 12.00 -8.93
CA PRO A 58 -1.26 10.62 -9.39
C PRO A 58 0.09 10.37 -10.07
N HIS A 59 0.56 11.32 -10.87
CA HIS A 59 1.86 11.18 -11.53
C HIS A 59 3.00 11.12 -10.52
N ASP A 60 2.98 11.99 -9.51
CA ASP A 60 3.98 12.02 -8.45
C ASP A 60 3.95 10.73 -7.62
N PHE A 61 2.75 10.23 -7.35
CA PHE A 61 2.56 8.98 -6.64
C PHE A 61 3.25 7.82 -7.38
N LYS A 62 3.03 7.70 -8.70
CA LYS A 62 3.63 6.64 -9.51
C LYS A 62 5.15 6.76 -9.57
N GLN A 63 5.67 7.98 -9.70
CA GLN A 63 7.12 8.21 -9.70
C GLN A 63 7.77 7.82 -8.36
N LYS A 64 7.15 8.20 -7.26
CA LYS A 64 7.67 7.87 -5.92
C LYS A 64 7.59 6.37 -5.64
N LEU A 65 6.51 5.71 -6.09
CA LEU A 65 6.37 4.27 -5.96
C LEU A 65 7.45 3.54 -6.74
N GLU A 66 7.66 3.94 -8.01
CA GLU A 66 8.72 3.39 -8.85
C GLU A 66 10.10 3.55 -8.19
N ALA A 67 10.40 4.74 -7.70
CA ALA A 67 11.68 5.02 -7.04
C ALA A 67 11.89 4.16 -5.79
N PHE A 68 10.82 3.91 -5.05
CA PHE A 68 10.91 3.08 -3.85
C PHE A 68 11.17 1.61 -4.18
N ILE A 69 10.35 1.02 -5.06
CA ILE A 69 10.45 -0.42 -5.33
C ILE A 69 11.70 -0.79 -6.12
N THR A 70 12.22 0.11 -6.96
CA THR A 70 13.42 -0.17 -7.77
C THR A 70 14.72 -0.12 -6.99
N LYS A 71 14.69 0.27 -5.72
CA LYS A 71 15.85 0.14 -4.82
C LYS A 71 16.21 -1.32 -4.57
N TYR A 72 15.31 -2.24 -4.80
CA TYR A 72 15.44 -3.65 -4.45
C TYR A 72 15.43 -4.50 -5.71
N LYS A 73 16.27 -5.55 -5.74
CA LYS A 73 16.38 -6.44 -6.92
C LYS A 73 15.43 -7.62 -6.83
N ASP A 74 15.12 -8.05 -5.61
CA ASP A 74 14.25 -9.19 -5.33
C ASP A 74 13.30 -8.77 -4.22
N LEU A 75 12.10 -8.36 -4.61
CA LEU A 75 11.10 -7.83 -3.68
C LEU A 75 9.88 -8.75 -3.63
N VAL A 76 9.54 -9.18 -2.42
CA VAL A 76 8.33 -9.94 -2.14
C VAL A 76 7.36 -9.01 -1.40
N VAL A 77 6.19 -8.80 -1.97
CA VAL A 77 5.14 -7.98 -1.36
C VAL A 77 4.11 -8.89 -0.70
N VAL A 78 3.90 -8.69 0.59
CA VAL A 78 2.96 -9.48 1.39
C VAL A 78 1.77 -8.61 1.76
N ALA A 79 0.56 -9.09 1.47
CA ALA A 79 -0.69 -8.44 1.84
C ALA A 79 -1.61 -9.43 2.54
N ASP A 80 -2.55 -8.91 3.34
CA ASP A 80 -3.54 -9.76 4.03
C ASP A 80 -4.92 -9.74 3.35
N TRP A 81 -5.11 -8.89 2.36
CA TRP A 81 -6.38 -8.76 1.64
C TRP A 81 -6.17 -8.69 0.13
N PRO A 82 -6.98 -9.40 -0.67
CA PRO A 82 -6.79 -9.44 -2.12
C PRO A 82 -6.82 -8.08 -2.81
N ASP A 83 -7.71 -7.18 -2.39
CA ASP A 83 -7.82 -5.84 -3.00
C ASP A 83 -6.51 -5.06 -2.91
N ASP A 84 -5.73 -5.22 -1.84
CA ASP A 84 -4.47 -4.50 -1.69
C ASP A 84 -3.50 -4.84 -2.83
N ILE A 85 -3.40 -6.11 -3.18
CA ILE A 85 -2.55 -6.56 -4.30
C ILE A 85 -3.08 -6.01 -5.62
N LYS A 86 -4.40 -6.05 -5.82
CA LYS A 86 -5.04 -5.49 -7.01
C LYS A 86 -4.71 -4.01 -7.18
N TYR A 87 -4.89 -3.21 -6.13
CA TYR A 87 -4.63 -1.77 -6.19
C TYR A 87 -3.15 -1.46 -6.41
N LEU A 88 -2.25 -2.21 -5.81
CA LEU A 88 -0.82 -2.03 -6.08
C LEU A 88 -0.51 -2.36 -7.55
N CYS A 89 -1.02 -3.47 -8.06
CA CYS A 89 -0.80 -3.84 -9.47
C CYS A 89 -1.36 -2.78 -10.41
N ASP A 90 -2.55 -2.27 -10.16
CA ASP A 90 -3.13 -1.17 -10.94
C ASP A 90 -2.25 0.08 -10.89
N ALA A 91 -1.68 0.39 -9.73
CA ALA A 91 -0.82 1.56 -9.56
C ALA A 91 0.49 1.46 -10.34
N LEU A 92 0.95 0.25 -10.67
CA LEU A 92 2.16 0.04 -11.45
C LEU A 92 1.94 0.26 -12.95
N ILE A 93 0.70 0.23 -13.42
CA ILE A 93 0.36 0.37 -14.84
C ILE A 93 0.19 1.87 -15.15
N VAL A 94 0.87 2.35 -16.20
CA VAL A 94 0.82 3.76 -16.59
C VAL A 94 0.07 3.99 -17.90
N ALA A 95 -0.04 2.97 -18.75
CA ALA A 95 -0.75 3.02 -20.04
C ALA A 95 -1.00 1.58 -20.50
N PRO A 96 -1.84 1.34 -21.52
CA PRO A 96 -2.05 -0.02 -22.03
C PRO A 96 -0.72 -0.69 -22.41
N GLY A 97 -0.44 -1.82 -21.76
CA GLY A 97 0.78 -2.58 -21.99
C GLY A 97 2.07 -1.94 -21.45
N VAL A 98 1.95 -0.87 -20.65
CA VAL A 98 3.12 -0.16 -20.12
C VAL A 98 3.02 -0.05 -18.60
N CYS A 99 4.06 -0.50 -17.89
CA CYS A 99 4.15 -0.31 -16.45
C CYS A 99 5.42 0.47 -16.08
N VAL A 100 5.47 0.94 -14.85
CA VAL A 100 6.68 1.54 -14.28
C VAL A 100 7.80 0.50 -14.23
N ASN A 101 9.04 0.95 -14.05
CA ASN A 101 10.15 0.02 -13.83
C ASN A 101 9.92 -0.73 -12.51
N THR A 102 10.19 -2.02 -12.50
CA THR A 102 10.02 -2.87 -11.34
C THR A 102 11.32 -3.64 -11.04
N PRO A 103 11.46 -4.19 -9.83
CA PRO A 103 12.53 -5.15 -9.56
C PRO A 103 12.48 -6.32 -10.56
N ASN A 104 13.65 -6.88 -10.88
CA ASN A 104 13.72 -8.06 -11.77
C ASN A 104 12.90 -9.24 -11.24
N LYS A 105 12.90 -9.39 -9.91
CA LYS A 105 12.06 -10.39 -9.24
C LYS A 105 11.09 -9.65 -8.34
N LEU A 106 9.86 -9.53 -8.79
CA LEU A 106 8.76 -8.96 -8.02
C LEU A 106 7.69 -10.03 -7.89
N SER A 107 7.37 -10.37 -6.65
CA SER A 107 6.36 -11.39 -6.37
C SER A 107 5.41 -10.91 -5.27
N PHE A 108 4.24 -11.52 -5.24
CA PHE A 108 3.18 -11.16 -4.30
C PHE A 108 2.75 -12.40 -3.52
N VAL A 109 2.53 -12.22 -2.23
CA VAL A 109 2.05 -13.28 -1.34
C VAL A 109 0.83 -12.76 -0.60
N LEU A 110 -0.26 -13.51 -0.65
CA LEU A 110 -1.46 -13.21 0.12
C LEU A 110 -1.48 -14.09 1.37
N LYS A 111 -1.42 -13.45 2.54
CA LYS A 111 -1.54 -14.13 3.84
C LYS A 111 -2.73 -13.55 4.60
N ARG A 112 -3.82 -14.31 4.64
CA ARG A 112 -5.06 -13.90 5.31
C ARG A 112 -4.88 -13.97 6.82
N VAL A 113 -4.49 -12.83 7.40
CA VAL A 113 -4.31 -12.68 8.85
C VAL A 113 -5.20 -11.54 9.38
N ASP A 114 -5.51 -11.61 10.66
CA ASP A 114 -6.26 -10.55 11.35
C ASP A 114 -5.30 -9.88 12.33
N ALA A 115 -4.48 -8.96 11.81
CA ALA A 115 -3.42 -8.33 12.58
C ALA A 115 -3.92 -7.07 13.28
N PRO A 116 -3.59 -6.87 14.56
CA PRO A 116 -3.91 -5.62 15.24
C PRO A 116 -3.06 -4.47 14.69
N SER A 117 -3.62 -3.26 14.70
CA SER A 117 -2.95 -2.05 14.24
C SER A 117 -3.02 -0.98 15.33
N GLU A 118 -1.98 -0.18 15.45
CA GLU A 118 -1.95 0.94 16.39
C GLU A 118 -2.87 2.08 15.97
N LEU A 119 -3.19 2.17 14.68
CA LEU A 119 -4.12 3.15 14.13
C LEU A 119 -4.93 2.48 13.01
N PRO A 120 -5.98 1.70 13.36
CA PRO A 120 -6.78 1.00 12.35
C PRO A 120 -7.29 1.95 11.26
N HIS A 121 -7.24 1.49 10.01
CA HIS A 121 -7.64 2.21 8.79
C HIS A 121 -6.65 3.30 8.34
N ASN A 122 -5.46 3.36 8.96
CA ASN A 122 -4.33 4.08 8.42
C ASN A 122 -3.42 3.06 7.75
N ALA A 123 -3.18 3.19 6.43
CA ALA A 123 -2.46 2.17 5.67
C ALA A 123 -1.05 1.90 6.21
N LEU A 124 -0.33 2.95 6.63
CA LEU A 124 1.01 2.78 7.19
C LEU A 124 0.97 1.98 8.49
N ALA A 125 0.09 2.33 9.42
CA ALA A 125 -0.06 1.63 10.70
C ALA A 125 -0.54 0.20 10.50
N ASP A 126 -1.48 -0.02 9.57
CA ASP A 126 -1.99 -1.35 9.24
C ASP A 126 -0.90 -2.24 8.65
N ALA A 127 -0.10 -1.72 7.73
CA ALA A 127 1.02 -2.47 7.14
C ALA A 127 2.08 -2.83 8.20
N LYS A 128 2.40 -1.92 9.11
CA LYS A 128 3.28 -2.20 10.24
C LYS A 128 2.71 -3.28 11.14
N GLY A 129 1.40 -3.26 11.38
CA GLY A 129 0.70 -4.27 12.16
C GLY A 129 0.79 -5.66 11.53
N ILE A 130 0.59 -5.74 10.21
CA ILE A 130 0.72 -7.01 9.46
C ILE A 130 2.14 -7.57 9.59
N LYS A 131 3.14 -6.72 9.40
CA LYS A 131 4.56 -7.11 9.52
C LYS A 131 4.82 -7.69 10.91
N LYS A 132 4.46 -6.96 11.95
CA LYS A 132 4.68 -7.38 13.33
C LYS A 132 3.99 -8.72 13.62
N PHE A 133 2.73 -8.86 13.20
CA PHE A 133 1.95 -10.07 13.42
C PHE A 133 2.60 -11.28 12.75
N ILE A 134 2.92 -11.17 11.45
CA ILE A 134 3.49 -12.27 10.68
C ILE A 134 4.87 -12.66 11.20
N GLU A 135 5.72 -11.69 11.52
CA GLU A 135 7.08 -11.94 11.99
C GLU A 135 7.11 -12.56 13.39
N THR A 136 6.09 -12.30 14.22
CA THR A 136 6.00 -12.88 15.56
C THR A 136 5.33 -14.25 15.59
N GLN A 137 4.75 -14.72 14.47
CA GLN A 137 4.10 -16.04 14.36
C GLN A 137 5.05 -17.16 13.97
N LYS A 138 6.31 -16.88 13.81
CA LYS A 138 7.34 -17.86 13.41
C LYS A 138 7.71 -18.80 14.56
#